data_e5242891c50c2031b74c38f67942cc93
#
_entry.id   e5242891c50c2031b74c38f67942cc93
#
_cell.length_a   1.000
_cell.length_b   1.000
_cell.length_c   1.000
_cell.angle_alpha   90.00
_cell.angle_beta   90.00
_cell.angle_gamma   90.00
#
_symmetry.space_group_name_H-M   'P 1'
#
loop_
_entity.id
_entity.type
_entity.pdbx_description
1 polymer ?
#
loop_
_entity_poly.entity_id
_entity_poly.type
_entity_poly.pdbx_seq_one_letter_code
_entity_poly.pdbx_strand_id
1 'polypeptide(L)'
;MKKILISGAMSGSGKTTVSSILMSAFENVAPFKVGPDYIDPGYHELFTGNKSHNLDAFMFDEDTLKHIFKTGVKGRNIAIVEGVMGLYDGIGHEKDNFSTAHVSRILDIPVILVVNAKGISTSIAAEVLGFKLFDKNVKIKGIILNNVSSEKLYLNLKEAVERFTGIECLGYLPKNDKLSVESRHLGLKQAFELKDSEELREKKILFKEIAENCLNLKRIYEIAEEFETDGGMDEFKPIENLKNKYKGKKVGVARDGAFSFYYEANLDLMRFSGLEIVEFSPVRDRKLPDNLDLIYFGGGYPELYYKELSENVSMKESIRQAYENGVKIYGECGGFIYLTKRLNLIDGNYGDFCGIIDVEISMRNKLNIGRFGYINIETGERIKTKGHEFHYSEISTDNENKKDNTHFYKIEKNDGRNWTCGYKKKSLLAGYPHISFYSNIEFFKYLLEKL
;
A
#
# COMPACT_ATOMS: atom_id res chain seq x y z
N MET A 1 23.99 1.21 4.22
CA MET A 1 23.15 1.51 3.06
C MET A 1 22.66 2.96 3.09
N LYS A 2 22.13 3.49 1.99
CA LYS A 2 21.59 4.86 1.93
C LYS A 2 20.07 4.89 2.10
N LYS A 3 19.49 5.99 2.61
CA LYS A 3 18.04 6.19 2.72
C LYS A 3 17.65 7.61 2.29
N ILE A 4 16.53 7.74 1.56
CA ILE A 4 15.98 9.02 1.12
C ILE A 4 14.46 8.93 0.98
N LEU A 5 13.75 10.03 1.25
CA LEU A 5 12.31 10.14 1.11
C LEU A 5 11.94 11.15 0.04
N ILE A 6 11.03 10.78 -0.85
CA ILE A 6 10.50 11.64 -1.90
C ILE A 6 9.11 12.10 -1.49
N SER A 7 8.92 13.39 -1.27
CA SER A 7 7.62 13.96 -0.93
C SER A 7 7.22 15.05 -1.91
N GLY A 8 5.98 15.47 -1.85
CA GLY A 8 5.47 16.56 -2.67
C GLY A 8 4.93 17.72 -1.85
N ALA A 9 4.88 18.89 -2.45
CA ALA A 9 4.22 20.04 -1.84
C ALA A 9 2.70 19.79 -1.67
N MET A 10 2.10 19.01 -2.58
CA MET A 10 0.69 18.63 -2.57
C MET A 10 0.45 17.31 -3.28
N SER A 11 -0.79 16.81 -3.22
CA SER A 11 -1.23 15.71 -4.11
C SER A 11 -1.08 16.15 -5.57
N GLY A 12 -0.63 15.22 -6.45
CA GLY A 12 -0.41 15.54 -7.87
C GLY A 12 0.88 16.31 -8.18
N SER A 13 1.77 16.57 -7.21
CA SER A 13 3.08 17.21 -7.47
C SER A 13 4.02 16.38 -8.34
N GLY A 14 3.74 15.07 -8.53
CA GLY A 14 4.58 14.16 -9.33
C GLY A 14 5.50 13.28 -8.49
N LYS A 15 5.19 13.06 -7.20
CA LYS A 15 5.96 12.17 -6.30
C LYS A 15 6.16 10.78 -6.89
N THR A 16 5.07 10.13 -7.29
CA THR A 16 5.09 8.76 -7.83
C THR A 16 5.96 8.67 -9.08
N THR A 17 5.89 9.68 -9.96
CA THR A 17 6.76 9.75 -11.15
C THR A 17 8.22 9.88 -10.77
N VAL A 18 8.57 10.83 -9.87
CA VAL A 18 9.96 11.01 -9.41
C VAL A 18 10.48 9.78 -8.70
N SER A 19 9.69 9.20 -7.78
CA SER A 19 10.07 7.97 -7.07
C SER A 19 10.33 6.82 -8.03
N SER A 20 9.44 6.61 -9.01
CA SER A 20 9.58 5.55 -10.02
C SER A 20 10.80 5.74 -10.92
N ILE A 21 11.10 6.99 -11.32
CA ILE A 21 12.31 7.34 -12.09
C ILE A 21 13.56 7.01 -11.27
N LEU A 22 13.64 7.43 -10.02
CA LEU A 22 14.78 7.14 -9.15
C LEU A 22 14.90 5.63 -8.85
N MET A 23 13.79 4.93 -8.62
CA MET A 23 13.77 3.49 -8.44
C MET A 23 14.23 2.72 -9.68
N SER A 24 14.01 3.28 -10.88
CA SER A 24 14.51 2.71 -12.14
C SER A 24 15.99 2.99 -12.40
N ALA A 25 16.52 4.08 -11.81
CA ALA A 25 17.88 4.55 -12.04
C ALA A 25 18.90 3.94 -11.07
N PHE A 26 18.50 3.67 -9.83
CA PHE A 26 19.39 3.09 -8.82
C PHE A 26 19.30 1.56 -8.81
N GLU A 27 20.39 0.92 -8.45
CA GLU A 27 20.47 -0.54 -8.35
C GLU A 27 20.11 -1.04 -6.94
N ASN A 28 19.45 -2.19 -6.90
CA ASN A 28 19.11 -2.91 -5.68
C ASN A 28 18.40 -2.03 -4.63
N VAL A 29 17.34 -1.35 -5.08
CA VAL A 29 16.54 -0.43 -4.27
C VAL A 29 15.63 -1.19 -3.31
N ALA A 30 15.51 -0.71 -2.06
CA ALA A 30 14.42 -1.03 -1.14
C ALA A 30 13.30 0.00 -1.33
N PRO A 31 12.19 -0.34 -1.97
CA PRO A 31 11.09 0.60 -2.15
C PRO A 31 10.15 0.59 -0.94
N PHE A 32 9.65 1.78 -0.58
CA PHE A 32 8.66 1.95 0.48
C PHE A 32 7.59 2.95 0.07
N LYS A 33 6.39 2.78 0.65
CA LYS A 33 5.29 3.75 0.53
C LYS A 33 4.83 4.22 1.90
N VAL A 34 4.70 5.53 2.10
CA VAL A 34 4.05 6.08 3.30
C VAL A 34 2.53 5.90 3.18
N GLY A 35 1.90 5.41 4.26
CA GLY A 35 0.45 5.21 4.32
C GLY A 35 -0.04 3.87 3.74
N PRO A 36 -1.36 3.65 3.70
CA PRO A 36 -1.99 2.36 3.44
C PRO A 36 -2.31 2.13 1.95
N ASP A 37 -1.45 2.58 1.06
CA ASP A 37 -1.62 2.45 -0.39
C ASP A 37 -1.14 1.08 -0.88
N TYR A 38 -1.87 0.44 -1.79
CA TYR A 38 -1.50 -0.82 -2.42
C TYR A 38 -1.14 -0.69 -3.91
N ILE A 39 -1.51 0.43 -4.53
CA ILE A 39 -1.31 0.66 -5.96
C ILE A 39 0.14 1.05 -6.24
N ASP A 40 0.63 2.10 -5.56
CA ASP A 40 2.01 2.56 -5.72
C ASP A 40 3.04 1.46 -5.37
N PRO A 41 2.89 0.65 -4.29
CA PRO A 41 3.71 -0.53 -4.03
C PRO A 41 3.81 -1.51 -5.19
N GLY A 42 2.74 -1.73 -5.93
CA GLY A 42 2.74 -2.57 -7.13
C GLY A 42 3.64 -2.00 -8.23
N TYR A 43 3.58 -0.69 -8.49
CA TYR A 43 4.48 -0.02 -9.43
C TYR A 43 5.94 -0.04 -8.94
N HIS A 44 6.18 0.16 -7.65
CA HIS A 44 7.52 0.04 -7.08
C HIS A 44 8.15 -1.32 -7.39
N GLU A 45 7.38 -2.41 -7.22
CA GLU A 45 7.83 -3.75 -7.56
C GLU A 45 8.15 -3.89 -9.05
N LEU A 46 7.33 -3.32 -9.95
CA LEU A 46 7.60 -3.33 -11.38
C LEU A 46 8.92 -2.66 -11.76
N PHE A 47 9.24 -1.51 -11.14
CA PHE A 47 10.45 -0.76 -11.45
C PHE A 47 11.71 -1.32 -10.80
N THR A 48 11.62 -1.84 -9.58
CA THR A 48 12.78 -2.31 -8.80
C THR A 48 13.02 -3.82 -8.86
N GLY A 49 11.97 -4.60 -9.16
CA GLY A 49 11.96 -6.05 -8.96
C GLY A 49 11.89 -6.48 -7.49
N ASN A 50 11.76 -5.54 -6.55
CA ASN A 50 11.75 -5.78 -5.11
C ASN A 50 10.38 -5.42 -4.50
N LYS A 51 9.97 -6.17 -3.47
CA LYS A 51 8.73 -5.90 -2.73
C LYS A 51 8.79 -4.57 -2.02
N SER A 52 7.67 -3.83 -2.05
CA SER A 52 7.53 -2.54 -1.39
C SER A 52 6.77 -2.68 -0.08
N HIS A 53 7.28 -2.07 0.99
CA HIS A 53 6.64 -2.07 2.30
C HIS A 53 5.94 -0.75 2.58
N ASN A 54 4.80 -0.84 3.29
CA ASN A 54 4.09 0.35 3.77
C ASN A 54 4.66 0.81 5.11
N LEU A 55 4.87 2.12 5.23
CA LEU A 55 5.30 2.79 6.46
C LEU A 55 4.16 3.70 6.92
N ASP A 56 3.43 3.26 7.95
CA ASP A 56 2.19 3.90 8.35
C ASP A 56 2.19 4.24 9.84
N ALA A 57 2.37 5.54 10.16
CA ALA A 57 2.45 6.01 11.53
C ALA A 57 1.09 6.01 12.27
N PHE A 58 -0.06 5.83 11.57
CA PHE A 58 -1.34 5.59 12.23
C PHE A 58 -1.45 4.15 12.71
N MET A 59 -1.06 3.19 11.87
CA MET A 59 -1.20 1.76 12.18
C MET A 59 -0.14 1.26 13.15
N PHE A 60 1.06 1.86 13.11
CA PHE A 60 2.23 1.40 13.85
C PHE A 60 2.72 2.45 14.85
N ASP A 61 3.21 1.99 15.99
CA ASP A 61 4.08 2.79 16.81
C ASP A 61 5.47 2.98 16.16
N GLU A 62 6.29 3.86 16.74
CA GLU A 62 7.60 4.18 16.17
C GLU A 62 8.53 2.98 16.06
N ASP A 63 8.54 2.10 17.06
CA ASP A 63 9.43 0.94 17.09
C ASP A 63 9.03 -0.07 16.03
N THR A 64 7.73 -0.30 15.85
CA THR A 64 7.19 -1.17 14.80
C THR A 64 7.49 -0.59 13.41
N LEU A 65 7.33 0.73 13.21
CA LEU A 65 7.62 1.38 11.93
C LEU A 65 9.10 1.27 11.59
N LYS A 66 10.01 1.53 12.56
CA LYS A 66 11.46 1.35 12.41
C LYS A 66 11.82 -0.10 12.12
N HIS A 67 11.15 -1.06 12.77
CA HIS A 67 11.35 -2.49 12.52
C HIS A 67 10.97 -2.89 11.08
N ILE A 68 9.79 -2.45 10.58
CA ILE A 68 9.36 -2.72 9.20
C ILE A 68 10.35 -2.11 8.20
N PHE A 69 10.80 -0.88 8.45
CA PHE A 69 11.83 -0.23 7.62
C PHE A 69 13.14 -1.05 7.62
N LYS A 70 13.65 -1.42 8.80
CA LYS A 70 14.87 -2.21 8.96
C LYS A 70 14.79 -3.57 8.25
N THR A 71 13.63 -4.20 8.30
CA THR A 71 13.37 -5.47 7.61
C THR A 71 13.42 -5.32 6.09
N GLY A 72 12.73 -4.32 5.54
CA GLY A 72 12.64 -4.10 4.11
C GLY A 72 13.96 -3.67 3.45
N VAL A 73 14.87 -3.06 4.20
CA VAL A 73 16.17 -2.61 3.66
C VAL A 73 17.27 -3.67 3.68
N LYS A 74 17.01 -4.82 4.25
CA LYS A 74 18.04 -5.87 4.41
C LYS A 74 18.61 -6.33 3.07
N GLY A 75 19.93 -6.21 2.90
CA GLY A 75 20.64 -6.59 1.68
C GLY A 75 20.42 -5.63 0.51
N ARG A 76 19.97 -4.39 0.76
CA ARG A 76 19.74 -3.36 -0.24
C ARG A 76 20.81 -2.27 -0.22
N ASN A 77 20.95 -1.55 -1.35
CA ASN A 77 21.94 -0.47 -1.48
C ASN A 77 21.36 0.88 -1.03
N ILE A 78 20.12 1.15 -1.41
CA ILE A 78 19.42 2.40 -1.11
C ILE A 78 17.93 2.15 -0.83
N ALA A 79 17.37 2.80 0.18
CA ALA A 79 15.95 2.89 0.42
C ALA A 79 15.39 4.17 -0.23
N ILE A 80 14.34 4.00 -1.04
CA ILE A 80 13.57 5.11 -1.59
C ILE A 80 12.15 5.00 -1.01
N VAL A 81 11.81 5.97 -0.17
CA VAL A 81 10.49 6.07 0.46
C VAL A 81 9.63 7.06 -0.31
N GLU A 82 8.54 6.61 -0.90
CA GLU A 82 7.56 7.50 -1.51
C GLU A 82 6.55 8.00 -0.47
N GLY A 83 6.40 9.31 -0.36
CA GLY A 83 5.43 9.96 0.51
C GLY A 83 3.98 9.86 0.02
N VAL A 84 3.04 10.17 0.89
CA VAL A 84 1.60 10.27 0.60
C VAL A 84 1.14 11.72 0.67
N MET A 85 0.18 12.12 -0.17
CA MET A 85 -0.39 13.49 -0.21
C MET A 85 0.69 14.59 -0.27
N GLY A 86 0.52 15.73 0.38
CA GLY A 86 1.57 16.71 0.63
C GLY A 86 2.43 16.32 1.84
N LEU A 87 3.63 16.90 1.93
CA LEU A 87 4.62 16.57 2.97
C LEU A 87 4.04 16.64 4.39
N TYR A 88 3.22 17.64 4.67
CA TYR A 88 2.62 17.90 5.98
C TYR A 88 1.16 17.49 6.09
N ASP A 89 0.56 16.94 5.01
CA ASP A 89 -0.83 16.54 5.00
C ASP A 89 -1.03 15.20 5.74
N GLY A 90 -1.87 15.23 6.75
CA GLY A 90 -2.19 14.07 7.60
C GLY A 90 -3.57 14.19 8.23
N ILE A 91 -3.78 13.56 9.37
CA ILE A 91 -5.04 13.61 10.11
C ILE A 91 -4.98 14.72 11.16
N GLY A 92 -5.91 15.67 11.10
CA GLY A 92 -5.96 16.80 12.04
C GLY A 92 -4.96 17.91 11.72
N HIS A 93 -4.61 18.72 12.73
CA HIS A 93 -3.84 19.95 12.56
C HIS A 93 -2.48 19.93 13.26
N GLU A 94 -2.19 18.88 13.99
CA GLU A 94 -0.92 18.71 14.70
C GLU A 94 0.20 18.29 13.75
N LYS A 95 1.45 18.48 14.16
CA LYS A 95 2.61 18.05 13.39
C LYS A 95 2.78 16.52 13.35
N ASP A 96 2.40 15.84 14.43
CA ASP A 96 2.40 14.39 14.54
C ASP A 96 1.05 13.82 14.09
N ASN A 97 0.74 14.06 12.82
CA ASN A 97 -0.56 13.81 12.21
C ASN A 97 -0.54 12.65 11.21
N PHE A 98 0.42 11.74 11.35
CA PHE A 98 0.60 10.56 10.48
C PHE A 98 0.94 10.91 9.02
N SER A 99 1.41 12.15 8.78
CA SER A 99 1.84 12.62 7.46
C SER A 99 3.19 12.03 7.05
N THR A 100 3.57 12.31 5.82
CA THR A 100 4.93 12.00 5.31
C THR A 100 6.01 12.64 6.19
N ALA A 101 5.80 13.87 6.66
CA ALA A 101 6.72 14.54 7.56
C ALA A 101 6.86 13.82 8.91
N HIS A 102 5.76 13.29 9.46
CA HIS A 102 5.82 12.50 10.70
C HIS A 102 6.68 11.24 10.50
N VAL A 103 6.47 10.49 9.43
CA VAL A 103 7.30 9.31 9.09
C VAL A 103 8.77 9.71 8.87
N SER A 104 9.04 10.87 8.22
CA SER A 104 10.41 11.33 8.01
C SER A 104 11.15 11.63 9.31
N ARG A 105 10.44 12.17 10.32
CA ARG A 105 11.01 12.39 11.67
C ARG A 105 11.27 11.09 12.42
N ILE A 106 10.32 10.15 12.41
CA ILE A 106 10.47 8.83 13.06
C ILE A 106 11.70 8.10 12.54
N LEU A 107 11.90 8.13 11.22
CA LEU A 107 13.01 7.44 10.56
C LEU A 107 14.29 8.28 10.48
N ASP A 108 14.22 9.55 10.86
CA ASP A 108 15.32 10.53 10.67
C ASP A 108 15.85 10.48 9.24
N ILE A 109 14.95 10.52 8.25
CA ILE A 109 15.27 10.35 6.82
C ILE A 109 15.23 11.69 6.08
N PRO A 110 16.25 12.02 5.26
CA PRO A 110 16.27 13.25 4.48
C PRO A 110 15.19 13.22 3.38
N VAL A 111 14.61 14.39 3.12
CA VAL A 111 13.51 14.58 2.18
C VAL A 111 14.01 15.32 0.94
N ILE A 112 13.65 14.80 -0.24
CA ILE A 112 13.60 15.56 -1.50
C ILE A 112 12.16 16.00 -1.71
N LEU A 113 11.94 17.30 -1.82
CA LEU A 113 10.62 17.86 -2.05
C LEU A 113 10.37 18.07 -3.55
N VAL A 114 9.32 17.46 -4.07
CA VAL A 114 8.87 17.64 -5.46
C VAL A 114 7.87 18.76 -5.51
N VAL A 115 8.19 19.81 -6.30
CA VAL A 115 7.36 21.00 -6.44
C VAL A 115 6.91 21.16 -7.89
N ASN A 116 5.63 21.46 -8.08
CA ASN A 116 5.06 21.66 -9.41
C ASN A 116 5.41 23.07 -9.94
N ALA A 117 6.18 23.15 -11.02
CA ALA A 117 6.63 24.40 -11.63
C ALA A 117 5.66 24.98 -12.69
N LYS A 118 4.46 24.39 -12.84
CA LYS A 118 3.50 24.85 -13.85
C LYS A 118 2.91 26.22 -13.46
N GLY A 119 3.17 27.24 -14.31
CA GLY A 119 2.56 28.56 -14.14
C GLY A 119 3.10 29.38 -12.98
N ILE A 120 4.27 29.05 -12.46
CA ILE A 120 4.94 29.76 -11.37
C ILE A 120 6.31 30.28 -11.80
N SER A 121 6.79 31.35 -11.18
CA SER A 121 8.12 31.91 -11.34
C SER A 121 8.80 32.03 -9.96
N THR A 122 9.40 33.15 -9.61
CA THR A 122 10.10 33.37 -8.35
C THR A 122 9.29 33.00 -7.09
N SER A 123 7.94 33.02 -7.16
CA SER A 123 7.06 32.61 -6.06
C SER A 123 7.26 31.16 -5.61
N ILE A 124 7.86 30.29 -6.45
CA ILE A 124 8.23 28.92 -6.07
C ILE A 124 9.23 28.91 -4.89
N ALA A 125 10.11 29.92 -4.82
CA ALA A 125 11.03 30.06 -3.70
C ALA A 125 10.32 30.37 -2.38
N ALA A 126 9.24 31.14 -2.41
CA ALA A 126 8.41 31.40 -1.22
C ALA A 126 7.69 30.13 -0.75
N GLU A 127 7.16 29.32 -1.68
CA GLU A 127 6.57 28.03 -1.37
C GLU A 127 7.58 27.10 -0.69
N VAL A 128 8.73 26.89 -1.30
CA VAL A 128 9.82 26.05 -0.76
C VAL A 128 10.30 26.55 0.60
N LEU A 129 10.44 27.87 0.77
CA LEU A 129 10.82 28.48 2.04
C LEU A 129 9.79 28.20 3.14
N GLY A 130 8.49 28.26 2.80
CA GLY A 130 7.40 27.90 3.71
C GLY A 130 7.54 26.46 4.19
N PHE A 131 7.76 25.51 3.30
CA PHE A 131 7.99 24.10 3.66
C PHE A 131 9.22 23.92 4.56
N LYS A 132 10.33 24.61 4.25
CA LYS A 132 11.57 24.55 5.06
C LYS A 132 11.37 25.05 6.48
N LEU A 133 10.61 26.13 6.65
CA LEU A 133 10.46 26.82 7.95
C LEU A 133 9.33 26.23 8.80
N PHE A 134 8.37 25.57 8.19
CA PHE A 134 7.19 25.02 8.89
C PHE A 134 7.57 24.01 9.95
N ASP A 135 8.52 23.11 9.66
CA ASP A 135 9.04 22.17 10.63
C ASP A 135 10.56 21.98 10.46
N LYS A 136 11.32 22.51 11.40
CA LYS A 136 12.79 22.46 11.41
C LYS A 136 13.36 21.04 11.64
N ASN A 137 12.54 20.12 12.14
CA ASN A 137 12.92 18.73 12.37
C ASN A 137 12.80 17.88 11.09
N VAL A 138 12.17 18.39 10.04
CA VAL A 138 12.12 17.74 8.74
C VAL A 138 13.30 18.20 7.89
N LYS A 139 14.17 17.26 7.51
CA LYS A 139 15.42 17.52 6.80
C LYS A 139 15.17 17.66 5.29
N ILE A 140 14.60 18.76 4.79
CA ILE A 140 14.48 18.99 3.35
C ILE A 140 15.88 19.32 2.79
N LYS A 141 16.47 18.37 2.06
CA LYS A 141 17.86 18.44 1.56
C LYS A 141 17.96 18.78 0.09
N GLY A 142 16.86 18.67 -0.67
CA GLY A 142 16.88 18.98 -2.09
C GLY A 142 15.48 19.17 -2.67
N ILE A 143 15.43 19.82 -3.82
CA ILE A 143 14.21 20.10 -4.58
C ILE A 143 14.31 19.45 -5.95
N ILE A 144 13.22 18.84 -6.42
CA ILE A 144 13.03 18.46 -7.82
C ILE A 144 11.83 19.23 -8.36
N LEU A 145 12.02 19.94 -9.48
CA LEU A 145 10.98 20.73 -10.12
C LEU A 145 10.25 19.88 -11.16
N ASN A 146 8.95 19.74 -11.03
CA ASN A 146 8.12 18.97 -11.98
C ASN A 146 7.36 19.89 -12.93
N ASN A 147 6.98 19.37 -14.12
CA ASN A 147 6.26 20.11 -15.17
C ASN A 147 6.99 21.34 -15.71
N VAL A 148 8.30 21.28 -15.82
CA VAL A 148 9.12 22.38 -16.37
C VAL A 148 9.03 22.38 -17.89
N SER A 149 8.71 23.52 -18.50
CA SER A 149 8.48 23.62 -19.96
C SER A 149 9.77 23.79 -20.77
N SER A 150 10.87 24.22 -20.14
CA SER A 150 12.17 24.41 -20.81
C SER A 150 13.31 24.45 -19.82
N GLU A 151 14.51 24.11 -20.27
CA GLU A 151 15.73 24.21 -19.47
C GLU A 151 16.01 25.65 -19.00
N LYS A 152 15.74 26.64 -19.85
CA LYS A 152 15.87 28.06 -19.47
C LYS A 152 14.98 28.42 -18.29
N LEU A 153 13.74 27.91 -18.26
CA LEU A 153 12.85 28.10 -17.11
C LEU A 153 13.41 27.39 -15.87
N TYR A 154 13.90 26.16 -16.02
CA TYR A 154 14.54 25.44 -14.92
C TYR A 154 15.66 26.24 -14.28
N LEU A 155 16.59 26.78 -15.08
CA LEU A 155 17.72 27.54 -14.56
C LEU A 155 17.30 28.80 -13.78
N ASN A 156 16.27 29.51 -14.27
CA ASN A 156 15.74 30.68 -13.56
C ASN A 156 15.08 30.29 -12.24
N LEU A 157 14.29 29.20 -12.22
CA LEU A 157 13.62 28.71 -11.01
C LEU A 157 14.63 28.16 -10.00
N LYS A 158 15.65 27.45 -10.48
CA LYS A 158 16.75 26.93 -9.66
C LYS A 158 17.46 28.07 -8.95
N GLU A 159 17.88 29.13 -9.68
CA GLU A 159 18.54 30.30 -9.09
C GLU A 159 17.68 30.94 -7.99
N ALA A 160 16.38 31.12 -8.25
CA ALA A 160 15.47 31.70 -7.26
C ALA A 160 15.36 30.80 -6.00
N VAL A 161 15.15 29.49 -6.17
CA VAL A 161 15.03 28.55 -5.04
C VAL A 161 16.33 28.53 -4.23
N GLU A 162 17.47 28.30 -4.87
CA GLU A 162 18.76 28.19 -4.18
C GLU A 162 19.16 29.49 -3.46
N ARG A 163 18.97 30.63 -4.10
CA ARG A 163 19.29 31.94 -3.54
C ARG A 163 18.45 32.29 -2.30
N PHE A 164 17.15 32.07 -2.36
CA PHE A 164 16.24 32.51 -1.28
C PHE A 164 16.02 31.47 -0.20
N THR A 165 16.23 30.18 -0.49
CA THR A 165 15.99 29.12 0.48
C THR A 165 17.25 28.45 0.99
N GLY A 166 18.36 28.52 0.24
CA GLY A 166 19.58 27.78 0.52
C GLY A 166 19.43 26.27 0.33
N ILE A 167 18.36 25.79 -0.34
CA ILE A 167 18.16 24.37 -0.66
C ILE A 167 18.50 24.14 -2.13
N GLU A 168 19.30 23.12 -2.42
CA GLU A 168 19.79 22.79 -3.75
C GLU A 168 18.66 22.20 -4.64
N CYS A 169 18.58 22.64 -5.90
CA CYS A 169 17.75 22.02 -6.92
C CYS A 169 18.52 20.88 -7.59
N LEU A 170 18.01 19.66 -7.41
CA LEU A 170 18.64 18.42 -7.85
C LEU A 170 18.27 18.01 -9.27
N GLY A 171 17.45 18.80 -9.93
CA GLY A 171 17.00 18.57 -11.30
C GLY A 171 15.52 18.89 -11.51
N TYR A 172 15.03 18.50 -12.68
CA TYR A 172 13.65 18.75 -13.07
C TYR A 172 13.08 17.62 -13.92
N LEU A 173 11.75 17.51 -13.94
CA LEU A 173 11.05 16.71 -14.94
C LEU A 173 10.40 17.64 -15.97
N PRO A 174 10.63 17.37 -17.27
CA PRO A 174 9.97 18.12 -18.33
C PRO A 174 8.47 17.85 -18.34
N LYS A 175 7.68 18.79 -18.84
CA LYS A 175 6.27 18.56 -19.13
C LYS A 175 6.15 17.49 -20.23
N ASN A 176 5.79 16.26 -19.85
CA ASN A 176 5.65 15.14 -20.76
C ASN A 176 4.61 14.15 -20.21
N ASP A 177 3.50 13.99 -20.93
CA ASP A 177 2.39 13.13 -20.49
C ASP A 177 2.80 11.64 -20.41
N LYS A 178 3.82 11.21 -21.17
CA LYS A 178 4.36 9.85 -21.08
C LYS A 178 5.06 9.54 -19.75
N LEU A 179 5.45 10.55 -18.98
CA LEU A 179 6.03 10.38 -17.65
C LEU A 179 4.99 10.07 -16.58
N SER A 180 3.72 10.32 -16.85
CA SER A 180 2.66 10.03 -15.89
C SER A 180 2.63 8.55 -15.55
N VAL A 181 2.71 8.25 -14.25
CA VAL A 181 2.34 6.95 -13.70
C VAL A 181 0.89 7.11 -13.29
N GLU A 182 0.01 6.54 -14.09
CA GLU A 182 -1.43 6.64 -13.85
C GLU A 182 -1.79 5.88 -12.57
N SER A 183 -1.95 6.62 -11.49
CA SER A 183 -2.37 6.08 -10.21
C SER A 183 -3.77 6.59 -9.87
N ARG A 184 -4.79 5.79 -9.84
CA ARG A 184 -6.06 6.11 -9.12
C ARG A 184 -7.38 6.25 -9.87
N HIS A 185 -7.68 5.52 -10.95
CA HIS A 185 -9.08 5.43 -11.37
C HIS A 185 -9.51 3.98 -11.66
N LEU A 186 -10.74 3.65 -11.33
CA LEU A 186 -11.45 2.46 -11.79
C LEU A 186 -11.26 2.33 -13.32
N GLY A 187 -10.61 1.27 -13.77
CA GLY A 187 -10.34 1.03 -15.19
C GLY A 187 -8.88 1.14 -15.63
N LEU A 188 -7.92 1.46 -14.73
CA LEU A 188 -6.49 1.48 -15.05
C LEU A 188 -5.88 0.07 -15.05
N LYS A 189 -4.92 -0.12 -15.95
CA LYS A 189 -4.09 -1.34 -15.94
C LYS A 189 -3.41 -1.47 -14.59
N GLN A 190 -3.67 -2.57 -13.90
CA GLN A 190 -2.99 -2.87 -12.66
C GLN A 190 -1.53 -3.17 -12.92
N ALA A 191 -0.67 -2.95 -11.92
CA ALA A 191 0.74 -3.30 -11.99
C ALA A 191 0.94 -4.77 -12.45
N PHE A 192 0.03 -5.67 -12.05
CA PHE A 192 0.04 -7.07 -12.46
C PHE A 192 -0.13 -7.26 -13.98
N GLU A 193 -0.97 -6.46 -14.63
CA GLU A 193 -1.23 -6.53 -16.09
C GLU A 193 -0.08 -5.94 -16.92
N LEU A 194 0.68 -5.02 -16.33
CA LEU A 194 1.85 -4.40 -16.97
C LEU A 194 3.10 -5.27 -16.89
N LYS A 195 3.14 -6.25 -15.99
CA LYS A 195 4.28 -7.14 -15.83
C LYS A 195 4.56 -7.84 -17.16
N ASP A 196 5.80 -7.72 -17.64
CA ASP A 196 6.27 -8.27 -18.91
C ASP A 196 5.72 -7.59 -20.19
N SER A 197 4.99 -6.47 -20.08
CA SER A 197 4.50 -5.72 -21.23
C SER A 197 5.60 -4.89 -21.92
N GLU A 198 5.42 -4.63 -23.22
CA GLU A 198 6.29 -3.71 -23.98
C GLU A 198 6.19 -2.29 -23.41
N GLU A 199 4.99 -1.87 -23.01
CA GLU A 199 4.73 -0.58 -22.38
C GLU A 199 5.61 -0.34 -21.13
N LEU A 200 5.77 -1.36 -20.28
CA LEU A 200 6.66 -1.27 -19.10
C LEU A 200 8.12 -1.16 -19.50
N ARG A 201 8.55 -1.88 -20.54
CA ARG A 201 9.93 -1.81 -21.06
C ARG A 201 10.26 -0.43 -21.58
N GLU A 202 9.39 0.11 -22.45
CA GLU A 202 9.54 1.47 -22.98
C GLU A 202 9.55 2.52 -21.85
N LYS A 203 8.67 2.37 -20.86
CA LYS A 203 8.61 3.28 -19.71
C LYS A 203 9.88 3.23 -18.85
N LYS A 204 10.45 2.04 -18.62
CA LYS A 204 11.74 1.90 -17.93
C LYS A 204 12.88 2.58 -18.67
N ILE A 205 12.94 2.45 -19.99
CA ILE A 205 13.94 3.13 -20.83
C ILE A 205 13.78 4.64 -20.71
N LEU A 206 12.57 5.15 -20.90
CA LEU A 206 12.29 6.58 -20.78
C LEU A 206 12.64 7.12 -19.38
N PHE A 207 12.32 6.41 -18.32
CA PHE A 207 12.63 6.82 -16.95
C PHE A 207 14.14 6.90 -16.71
N LYS A 208 14.87 5.93 -17.24
CA LYS A 208 16.34 5.95 -17.16
C LYS A 208 16.95 7.11 -17.92
N GLU A 209 16.49 7.40 -19.12
CA GLU A 209 16.92 8.57 -19.91
C GLU A 209 16.63 9.89 -19.18
N ILE A 210 15.44 10.06 -18.59
CA ILE A 210 15.09 11.25 -17.83
C ILE A 210 15.96 11.36 -16.57
N ALA A 211 16.21 10.26 -15.87
CA ALA A 211 17.07 10.26 -14.70
C ALA A 211 18.49 10.73 -15.03
N GLU A 212 19.07 10.23 -16.11
CA GLU A 212 20.43 10.56 -16.54
C GLU A 212 20.56 12.01 -17.08
N ASN A 213 19.55 12.50 -17.80
CA ASN A 213 19.63 13.80 -18.48
C ASN A 213 19.07 14.97 -17.65
N CYS A 214 18.14 14.71 -16.73
CA CYS A 214 17.40 15.78 -16.04
C CYS A 214 17.63 15.82 -14.52
N LEU A 215 18.20 14.76 -13.93
CA LEU A 215 18.43 14.67 -12.48
C LEU A 215 19.91 14.53 -12.16
N ASN A 216 20.36 15.18 -11.08
CA ASN A 216 21.71 14.99 -10.55
C ASN A 216 21.75 13.75 -9.65
N LEU A 217 21.76 12.55 -10.24
CA LEU A 217 21.74 11.27 -9.52
C LEU A 217 22.88 11.13 -8.52
N LYS A 218 24.09 11.60 -8.88
CA LYS A 218 25.25 11.58 -7.98
C LYS A 218 24.95 12.39 -6.72
N ARG A 219 24.43 13.62 -6.89
CA ARG A 219 24.13 14.49 -5.77
C ARG A 219 22.96 13.96 -4.92
N ILE A 220 21.95 13.36 -5.55
CA ILE A 220 20.84 12.67 -4.86
C ILE A 220 21.39 11.54 -3.97
N TYR A 221 22.33 10.75 -4.46
CA TYR A 221 22.96 9.68 -3.68
C TYR A 221 23.83 10.23 -2.54
N GLU A 222 24.53 11.34 -2.74
CA GLU A 222 25.37 11.99 -1.72
C GLU A 222 24.56 12.56 -0.55
N ILE A 223 23.39 13.18 -0.82
CA ILE A 223 22.51 13.72 0.23
C ILE A 223 21.70 12.63 0.94
N ALA A 224 21.55 11.44 0.36
CA ALA A 224 20.96 10.31 1.02
C ALA A 224 21.82 9.90 2.22
N GLU A 225 21.19 9.85 3.41
CA GLU A 225 21.89 9.57 4.66
C GLU A 225 22.18 8.07 4.81
N GLU A 226 23.28 7.76 5.49
CA GLU A 226 23.62 6.38 5.81
C GLU A 226 22.69 5.82 6.88
N PHE A 227 22.40 4.54 6.75
CA PHE A 227 21.62 3.78 7.71
C PHE A 227 22.31 2.46 7.99
N GLU A 228 22.55 2.17 9.26
CA GLU A 228 23.10 0.91 9.72
C GLU A 228 22.01 -0.16 9.66
N THR A 229 22.35 -1.26 9.00
CA THR A 229 21.41 -2.37 8.78
C THR A 229 21.60 -3.52 9.80
N ASP A 230 22.40 -3.30 10.83
CA ASP A 230 22.67 -4.32 11.85
C ASP A 230 21.40 -4.63 12.65
N GLY A 231 21.16 -5.92 12.88
CA GLY A 231 19.95 -6.47 13.48
C GLY A 231 18.88 -6.85 12.45
N GLY A 232 18.09 -7.82 12.79
CA GLY A 232 17.04 -8.38 11.92
C GLY A 232 15.69 -8.47 12.61
N MET A 233 14.76 -9.23 12.00
CA MET A 233 13.45 -9.53 12.60
C MET A 233 13.57 -10.15 14.00
N ASP A 234 14.65 -10.86 14.27
CA ASP A 234 14.90 -11.56 15.53
C ASP A 234 15.06 -10.62 16.74
N GLU A 235 15.44 -9.36 16.52
CA GLU A 235 15.67 -8.39 17.60
C GLU A 235 14.41 -7.62 18.01
N PHE A 236 13.32 -7.76 17.26
CA PHE A 236 12.06 -7.08 17.59
C PHE A 236 11.24 -7.93 18.56
N LYS A 237 11.30 -7.59 19.85
CA LYS A 237 10.67 -8.33 20.95
C LYS A 237 9.21 -8.72 20.73
N PRO A 238 8.32 -7.85 20.17
CA PRO A 238 6.92 -8.20 19.98
C PRO A 238 6.66 -9.47 19.16
N ILE A 239 7.61 -9.87 18.28
CA ILE A 239 7.45 -11.06 17.44
C ILE A 239 8.49 -12.17 17.73
N GLU A 240 9.41 -11.96 18.68
CA GLU A 240 10.50 -12.91 18.96
C GLU A 240 9.98 -14.36 19.19
N ASN A 241 8.89 -14.49 19.93
CA ASN A 241 8.27 -15.79 20.23
C ASN A 241 7.50 -16.40 19.06
N LEU A 242 7.41 -15.71 17.91
CA LEU A 242 6.80 -16.24 16.71
C LEU A 242 7.78 -16.92 15.78
N LYS A 243 9.08 -16.73 15.95
CA LYS A 243 10.09 -17.31 15.06
C LYS A 243 9.90 -18.81 14.91
N ASN A 244 9.61 -19.26 13.68
CA ASN A 244 9.34 -20.67 13.34
C ASN A 244 8.23 -21.37 14.17
N LYS A 245 7.39 -20.60 14.88
CA LYS A 245 6.33 -21.16 15.74
C LYS A 245 5.35 -22.04 14.97
N TYR A 246 5.07 -21.67 13.73
CA TYR A 246 4.10 -22.38 12.87
C TYR A 246 4.78 -23.18 11.75
N LYS A 247 6.02 -23.60 11.94
CA LYS A 247 6.75 -24.43 10.99
C LYS A 247 5.95 -25.67 10.60
N GLY A 248 5.87 -25.94 9.29
CA GLY A 248 5.13 -27.06 8.73
C GLY A 248 3.65 -26.75 8.41
N LYS A 249 3.16 -25.55 8.75
CA LYS A 249 1.83 -25.06 8.33
C LYS A 249 1.92 -24.31 7.01
N LYS A 250 0.85 -24.44 6.19
CA LYS A 250 0.76 -23.81 4.86
C LYS A 250 -0.36 -22.77 4.79
N VAL A 251 -0.05 -21.63 4.19
CA VAL A 251 -1.03 -20.59 3.90
C VAL A 251 -1.17 -20.43 2.39
N GLY A 252 -2.36 -20.69 1.86
CA GLY A 252 -2.70 -20.31 0.49
C GLY A 252 -3.00 -18.82 0.41
N VAL A 253 -2.24 -18.08 -0.39
CA VAL A 253 -2.46 -16.65 -0.62
C VAL A 253 -2.99 -16.45 -2.04
N ALA A 254 -4.21 -15.93 -2.17
CA ALA A 254 -4.79 -15.61 -3.47
C ALA A 254 -4.01 -14.44 -4.10
N ARG A 255 -3.34 -14.66 -5.24
CA ARG A 255 -2.51 -13.63 -5.87
C ARG A 255 -2.62 -13.63 -7.38
N ASP A 256 -3.38 -12.67 -7.90
CA ASP A 256 -3.57 -12.43 -9.33
C ASP A 256 -4.10 -11.00 -9.57
N GLY A 257 -4.64 -10.72 -10.76
CA GLY A 257 -5.23 -9.42 -11.08
C GLY A 257 -6.43 -9.05 -10.20
N ALA A 258 -7.20 -10.01 -9.73
CA ALA A 258 -8.35 -9.77 -8.86
C ALA A 258 -7.96 -9.55 -7.38
N PHE A 259 -6.84 -10.16 -6.94
CA PHE A 259 -6.38 -10.17 -5.55
C PHE A 259 -4.90 -9.80 -5.47
N SER A 260 -4.61 -8.53 -5.29
CA SER A 260 -3.23 -8.01 -5.28
C SER A 260 -2.89 -7.11 -4.08
N PHE A 261 -3.87 -6.81 -3.21
CA PHE A 261 -3.71 -5.87 -2.12
C PHE A 261 -3.34 -6.59 -0.83
N TYR A 262 -2.04 -6.62 -0.55
CA TYR A 262 -1.44 -7.20 0.66
C TYR A 262 -0.41 -6.23 1.22
N TYR A 263 -0.36 -6.12 2.55
CA TYR A 263 0.80 -5.55 3.20
C TYR A 263 1.95 -6.58 3.15
N GLU A 264 3.04 -6.25 2.47
CA GLU A 264 4.18 -7.19 2.40
C GLU A 264 4.73 -7.52 3.80
N ALA A 265 4.67 -6.57 4.75
CA ALA A 265 5.00 -6.82 6.13
C ALA A 265 4.16 -7.96 6.77
N ASN A 266 2.88 -8.12 6.40
CA ASN A 266 2.06 -9.25 6.86
C ASN A 266 2.61 -10.59 6.33
N LEU A 267 3.01 -10.62 5.07
CA LEU A 267 3.58 -11.82 4.44
C LEU A 267 4.96 -12.14 5.02
N ASP A 268 5.77 -11.14 5.30
CA ASP A 268 7.06 -11.31 5.97
C ASP A 268 6.91 -11.86 7.38
N LEU A 269 5.91 -11.39 8.14
CA LEU A 269 5.59 -11.93 9.46
C LEU A 269 5.17 -13.41 9.38
N MET A 270 4.38 -13.78 8.37
CA MET A 270 4.02 -15.17 8.11
C MET A 270 5.26 -16.03 7.84
N ARG A 271 6.16 -15.59 6.94
CA ARG A 271 7.43 -16.29 6.64
C ARG A 271 8.32 -16.42 7.88
N PHE A 272 8.49 -15.33 8.64
CA PHE A 272 9.26 -15.32 9.89
C PHE A 272 8.71 -16.31 10.91
N SER A 273 7.38 -16.44 10.96
CA SER A 273 6.69 -17.37 11.85
C SER A 273 6.77 -18.83 11.38
N GLY A 274 7.45 -19.10 10.26
CA GLY A 274 7.68 -20.46 9.73
C GLY A 274 6.53 -20.99 8.86
N LEU A 275 5.58 -20.14 8.47
CA LEU A 275 4.52 -20.52 7.53
C LEU A 275 5.07 -20.63 6.10
N GLU A 276 4.69 -21.70 5.43
CA GLU A 276 4.91 -21.86 3.99
C GLU A 276 3.80 -21.12 3.23
N ILE A 277 4.16 -20.05 2.50
CA ILE A 277 3.23 -19.32 1.65
C ILE A 277 3.19 -19.97 0.28
N VAL A 278 2.00 -20.39 -0.14
CA VAL A 278 1.73 -20.93 -1.47
C VAL A 278 0.76 -20.01 -2.19
N GLU A 279 1.24 -19.29 -3.19
CA GLU A 279 0.39 -18.42 -4.00
C GLU A 279 -0.48 -19.24 -4.95
N PHE A 280 -1.73 -18.82 -5.16
CA PHE A 280 -2.65 -19.39 -6.13
C PHE A 280 -3.49 -18.29 -6.79
N SER A 281 -4.01 -18.57 -7.99
CA SER A 281 -4.81 -17.62 -8.76
C SER A 281 -6.28 -18.05 -8.83
N PRO A 282 -7.20 -17.41 -8.10
CA PRO A 282 -8.63 -17.67 -8.27
C PRO A 282 -9.15 -17.47 -9.70
N VAL A 283 -8.51 -16.60 -10.48
CA VAL A 283 -8.86 -16.33 -11.88
C VAL A 283 -8.42 -17.46 -12.81
N ARG A 284 -7.24 -18.07 -12.58
CA ARG A 284 -6.61 -19.00 -13.56
C ARG A 284 -6.55 -20.44 -13.10
N ASP A 285 -6.31 -20.69 -11.79
CA ASP A 285 -6.13 -22.03 -11.28
C ASP A 285 -7.49 -22.73 -11.14
N ARG A 286 -7.51 -24.05 -11.32
CA ARG A 286 -8.74 -24.85 -11.24
C ARG A 286 -9.09 -25.32 -9.84
N LYS A 287 -8.12 -25.35 -8.92
CA LYS A 287 -8.30 -25.78 -7.53
C LYS A 287 -7.29 -25.10 -6.62
N LEU A 288 -7.57 -25.13 -5.32
CA LEU A 288 -6.62 -24.72 -4.28
C LEU A 288 -5.38 -25.62 -4.26
N PRO A 289 -4.24 -25.11 -3.79
CA PRO A 289 -3.10 -25.95 -3.38
C PRO A 289 -3.51 -26.95 -2.29
N ASP A 290 -2.82 -28.09 -2.26
CA ASP A 290 -3.14 -29.15 -1.32
C ASP A 290 -2.60 -28.85 0.11
N ASN A 291 -3.30 -29.34 1.13
CA ASN A 291 -2.90 -29.33 2.55
C ASN A 291 -2.72 -27.90 3.12
N LEU A 292 -3.64 -27.00 2.85
CA LEU A 292 -3.65 -25.67 3.43
C LEU A 292 -4.22 -25.66 4.85
N ASP A 293 -3.56 -24.95 5.77
CA ASP A 293 -4.05 -24.65 7.12
C ASP A 293 -4.87 -23.35 7.16
N LEU A 294 -4.53 -22.39 6.30
CA LEU A 294 -5.20 -21.11 6.16
C LEU A 294 -5.25 -20.71 4.68
N ILE A 295 -6.37 -20.13 4.27
CA ILE A 295 -6.51 -19.44 2.98
C ILE A 295 -6.66 -17.95 3.26
N TYR A 296 -5.84 -17.13 2.65
CA TYR A 296 -5.87 -15.68 2.77
C TYR A 296 -6.22 -15.02 1.44
N PHE A 297 -7.41 -14.43 1.38
CA PHE A 297 -7.85 -13.58 0.30
C PHE A 297 -7.66 -12.12 0.70
N GLY A 298 -6.67 -11.46 0.13
CA GLY A 298 -6.47 -10.01 0.30
C GLY A 298 -7.48 -9.18 -0.47
N GLY A 299 -7.29 -7.89 -0.48
CA GLY A 299 -8.07 -6.99 -1.31
C GLY A 299 -7.68 -7.01 -2.77
N GLY A 300 -8.38 -6.20 -3.55
CA GLY A 300 -8.18 -6.07 -5.00
C GLY A 300 -9.43 -5.60 -5.69
N TYR A 301 -9.53 -5.94 -6.97
CA TYR A 301 -10.65 -5.53 -7.85
C TYR A 301 -11.37 -6.74 -8.44
N PRO A 302 -12.07 -7.56 -7.64
CA PRO A 302 -12.80 -8.73 -8.15
C PRO A 302 -13.89 -8.34 -9.16
N GLU A 303 -14.40 -7.10 -9.12
CA GLU A 303 -15.36 -6.57 -10.08
C GLU A 303 -14.80 -6.46 -11.50
N LEU A 304 -13.51 -6.28 -11.68
CA LEU A 304 -12.87 -6.26 -13.00
C LEU A 304 -12.71 -7.66 -13.61
N TYR A 305 -12.72 -8.68 -12.77
CA TYR A 305 -12.56 -10.09 -13.14
C TYR A 305 -13.80 -10.93 -12.81
N TYR A 306 -14.97 -10.29 -12.70
CA TYR A 306 -16.18 -10.95 -12.24
C TYR A 306 -16.62 -12.12 -13.13
N LYS A 307 -16.37 -12.04 -14.44
CA LYS A 307 -16.69 -13.11 -15.39
C LYS A 307 -15.83 -14.33 -15.13
N GLU A 308 -14.51 -14.16 -15.16
CA GLU A 308 -13.54 -15.24 -14.97
C GLU A 308 -13.73 -15.90 -13.59
N LEU A 309 -13.92 -15.11 -12.54
CA LEU A 309 -14.16 -15.60 -11.19
C LEU A 309 -15.50 -16.34 -11.09
N SER A 310 -16.55 -15.85 -11.77
CA SER A 310 -17.86 -16.48 -11.81
C SER A 310 -17.85 -17.80 -12.59
N GLU A 311 -17.15 -17.84 -13.71
CA GLU A 311 -17.05 -19.02 -14.58
C GLU A 311 -16.12 -20.12 -14.03
N ASN A 312 -15.21 -19.78 -13.11
CA ASN A 312 -14.29 -20.72 -12.49
C ASN A 312 -14.99 -21.55 -11.40
N VAL A 313 -15.96 -22.37 -11.81
CA VAL A 313 -16.77 -23.18 -10.90
C VAL A 313 -15.90 -24.14 -10.06
N SER A 314 -14.89 -24.76 -10.68
CA SER A 314 -14.03 -25.73 -10.00
C SER A 314 -13.20 -25.10 -8.86
N MET A 315 -12.70 -23.89 -9.02
CA MET A 315 -12.01 -23.16 -7.93
C MET A 315 -12.99 -22.82 -6.80
N LYS A 316 -14.17 -22.28 -7.13
CA LYS A 316 -15.22 -21.97 -6.13
C LYS A 316 -15.62 -23.20 -5.32
N GLU A 317 -15.78 -24.35 -5.98
CA GLU A 317 -16.10 -25.61 -5.32
C GLU A 317 -14.95 -26.08 -4.41
N SER A 318 -13.70 -25.97 -4.88
CA SER A 318 -12.53 -26.29 -4.06
C SER A 318 -12.45 -25.43 -2.78
N ILE A 319 -12.80 -24.12 -2.87
CA ILE A 319 -12.84 -23.22 -1.71
C ILE A 319 -13.98 -23.62 -0.75
N ARG A 320 -15.19 -23.97 -1.26
CA ARG A 320 -16.29 -24.44 -0.42
C ARG A 320 -15.95 -25.73 0.32
N GLN A 321 -15.35 -26.70 -0.39
CA GLN A 321 -14.90 -27.95 0.22
C GLN A 321 -13.85 -27.73 1.30
N ALA A 322 -12.86 -26.85 1.06
CA ALA A 322 -11.88 -26.47 2.06
C ALA A 322 -12.54 -25.89 3.32
N TYR A 323 -13.52 -24.99 3.15
CA TYR A 323 -14.30 -24.42 4.25
C TYR A 323 -15.09 -25.49 5.03
N GLU A 324 -15.80 -26.38 4.34
CA GLU A 324 -16.56 -27.45 4.99
C GLU A 324 -15.65 -28.45 5.72
N ASN A 325 -14.44 -28.67 5.22
CA ASN A 325 -13.40 -29.46 5.86
C ASN A 325 -12.70 -28.75 7.03
N GLY A 326 -13.10 -27.51 7.36
CA GLY A 326 -12.56 -26.76 8.49
C GLY A 326 -11.25 -26.04 8.24
N VAL A 327 -10.81 -25.93 6.99
CA VAL A 327 -9.66 -25.05 6.64
C VAL A 327 -10.03 -23.61 6.99
N LYS A 328 -9.13 -22.91 7.64
CA LYS A 328 -9.33 -21.51 8.02
C LYS A 328 -9.35 -20.61 6.79
N ILE A 329 -10.28 -19.67 6.75
CA ILE A 329 -10.38 -18.70 5.64
C ILE A 329 -10.41 -17.29 6.22
N TYR A 330 -9.50 -16.44 5.76
CA TYR A 330 -9.46 -15.02 6.05
C TYR A 330 -9.62 -14.20 4.77
N GLY A 331 -10.56 -13.24 4.75
CA GLY A 331 -10.86 -12.41 3.59
C GLY A 331 -10.97 -10.93 3.91
N GLU A 332 -10.24 -10.09 3.17
CA GLU A 332 -10.27 -8.63 3.28
C GLU A 332 -10.85 -8.02 2.00
N CYS A 333 -11.77 -7.06 2.11
CA CYS A 333 -12.29 -6.21 1.03
C CYS A 333 -12.66 -7.01 -0.25
N GLY A 334 -11.83 -7.01 -1.30
CA GLY A 334 -12.05 -7.82 -2.50
C GLY A 334 -12.18 -9.31 -2.21
N GLY A 335 -11.36 -9.83 -1.29
CA GLY A 335 -11.44 -11.21 -0.81
C GLY A 335 -12.75 -11.50 -0.08
N PHE A 336 -13.23 -10.56 0.76
CA PHE A 336 -14.56 -10.67 1.38
C PHE A 336 -15.64 -10.73 0.30
N ILE A 337 -15.60 -9.84 -0.71
CA ILE A 337 -16.57 -9.81 -1.80
C ILE A 337 -16.61 -11.17 -2.53
N TYR A 338 -15.48 -11.78 -2.84
CA TYR A 338 -15.41 -13.07 -3.53
C TYR A 338 -15.97 -14.24 -2.71
N LEU A 339 -15.92 -14.16 -1.38
CA LEU A 339 -16.49 -15.17 -0.48
C LEU A 339 -18.01 -15.06 -0.34
N THR A 340 -18.64 -13.96 -0.79
CA THR A 340 -20.10 -13.76 -0.80
C THR A 340 -20.78 -14.54 -1.92
N LYS A 341 -22.11 -14.46 -1.97
CA LYS A 341 -22.93 -15.16 -2.95
C LYS A 341 -22.83 -14.54 -4.33
N ARG A 342 -22.91 -13.21 -4.44
CA ARG A 342 -23.01 -12.49 -5.70
C ARG A 342 -22.45 -11.07 -5.58
N LEU A 343 -21.84 -10.60 -6.66
CA LEU A 343 -21.49 -9.21 -6.88
C LEU A 343 -22.37 -8.66 -8.02
N ASN A 344 -23.15 -7.62 -7.73
CA ASN A 344 -23.94 -6.87 -8.69
C ASN A 344 -23.18 -5.61 -9.14
N LEU A 345 -23.00 -5.46 -10.45
CA LEU A 345 -22.28 -4.33 -11.04
C LEU A 345 -23.25 -3.17 -11.36
N ILE A 346 -22.68 -1.97 -11.59
CA ILE A 346 -23.44 -0.75 -11.87
C ILE A 346 -24.20 -0.83 -13.19
N ASP A 347 -23.64 -1.51 -14.19
CA ASP A 347 -24.20 -1.69 -15.52
C ASP A 347 -25.29 -2.79 -15.60
N GLY A 348 -25.66 -3.37 -14.48
CA GLY A 348 -26.65 -4.44 -14.37
C GLY A 348 -26.10 -5.85 -14.58
N ASN A 349 -24.82 -5.99 -14.93
CA ASN A 349 -24.15 -7.29 -14.93
C ASN A 349 -23.94 -7.79 -13.49
N TYR A 350 -23.68 -9.08 -13.34
CA TYR A 350 -23.36 -9.69 -12.05
C TYR A 350 -22.43 -10.88 -12.20
N GLY A 351 -21.80 -11.27 -11.08
CA GLY A 351 -21.00 -12.48 -10.97
C GLY A 351 -21.42 -13.30 -9.75
N ASP A 352 -21.68 -14.60 -9.95
CA ASP A 352 -21.91 -15.53 -8.84
C ASP A 352 -20.59 -16.03 -8.30
N PHE A 353 -20.33 -15.79 -7.01
CA PHE A 353 -19.05 -16.03 -6.35
C PHE A 353 -19.09 -17.28 -5.45
N CYS A 354 -18.25 -17.36 -4.42
CA CYS A 354 -18.12 -18.58 -3.62
C CYS A 354 -19.38 -18.96 -2.84
N GLY A 355 -20.21 -18.00 -2.43
CA GLY A 355 -21.47 -18.25 -1.72
C GLY A 355 -21.31 -18.87 -0.32
N ILE A 356 -20.12 -18.73 0.30
CA ILE A 356 -19.89 -19.18 1.68
C ILE A 356 -20.58 -18.22 2.65
N ILE A 357 -20.58 -16.93 2.30
CA ILE A 357 -21.32 -15.87 2.99
C ILE A 357 -22.58 -15.58 2.17
N ASP A 358 -23.76 -15.88 2.72
CA ASP A 358 -25.06 -15.74 2.03
C ASP A 358 -25.54 -14.29 2.01
N VAL A 359 -24.73 -13.41 1.40
CA VAL A 359 -25.09 -12.02 1.11
C VAL A 359 -24.72 -11.65 -0.32
N GLU A 360 -25.38 -10.64 -0.84
CA GLU A 360 -25.06 -10.04 -2.13
C GLU A 360 -24.43 -8.66 -1.92
N ILE A 361 -23.47 -8.34 -2.77
CA ILE A 361 -22.77 -7.07 -2.78
C ILE A 361 -23.18 -6.28 -4.02
N SER A 362 -23.37 -4.98 -3.89
CA SER A 362 -23.64 -4.07 -5.01
C SER A 362 -22.56 -3.03 -5.14
N MET A 363 -22.03 -2.84 -6.35
CA MET A 363 -21.09 -1.76 -6.67
C MET A 363 -21.82 -0.41 -6.71
N ARG A 364 -21.11 0.65 -6.31
CA ARG A 364 -21.60 2.03 -6.27
C ARG A 364 -20.74 2.97 -7.12
N ASN A 365 -21.35 3.98 -7.71
CA ASN A 365 -20.65 5.03 -8.46
C ASN A 365 -19.86 5.99 -7.55
N LYS A 366 -20.15 6.00 -6.26
CA LYS A 366 -19.54 6.91 -5.29
C LYS A 366 -18.91 6.13 -4.15
N LEU A 367 -17.75 6.60 -3.73
CA LEU A 367 -17.08 6.13 -2.54
C LEU A 367 -17.98 6.34 -1.31
N ASN A 368 -18.03 5.38 -0.41
CA ASN A 368 -18.68 5.55 0.88
C ASN A 368 -17.77 6.40 1.80
N ILE A 369 -17.86 7.73 1.65
CA ILE A 369 -17.02 8.70 2.40
C ILE A 369 -17.17 8.49 3.92
N GLY A 370 -18.31 8.01 4.38
CA GLY A 370 -18.53 7.73 5.82
C GLY A 370 -17.60 6.67 6.38
N ARG A 371 -17.26 5.65 5.60
CA ARG A 371 -16.43 4.51 6.01
C ARG A 371 -14.99 4.59 5.49
N PHE A 372 -14.71 5.44 4.51
CA PHE A 372 -13.39 5.60 3.89
C PHE A 372 -12.31 6.06 4.86
N GLY A 373 -11.11 5.47 4.79
CA GLY A 373 -9.89 5.88 5.47
C GLY A 373 -9.54 5.03 6.69
N TYR A 374 -8.74 5.59 7.57
CA TYR A 374 -8.25 4.93 8.79
C TYR A 374 -9.35 4.60 9.78
N ILE A 375 -9.21 3.44 10.40
CA ILE A 375 -10.17 2.89 11.37
C ILE A 375 -9.47 2.22 12.56
N ASN A 376 -10.05 2.39 13.73
CA ASN A 376 -9.76 1.58 14.91
C ASN A 376 -10.76 0.42 14.95
N ILE A 377 -10.29 -0.77 15.24
CA ILE A 377 -11.06 -2.01 15.17
C ILE A 377 -11.00 -2.72 16.53
N GLU A 378 -12.15 -3.08 17.08
CA GLU A 378 -12.26 -4.04 18.16
C GLU A 378 -12.96 -5.29 17.64
N THR A 379 -12.32 -6.45 17.79
CA THR A 379 -12.88 -7.74 17.35
C THR A 379 -13.86 -8.29 18.38
N GLY A 380 -14.69 -9.27 17.97
CA GLY A 380 -15.54 -10.03 18.90
C GLY A 380 -14.77 -10.69 20.05
N GLU A 381 -13.47 -10.94 19.89
CA GLU A 381 -12.55 -11.45 20.91
C GLU A 381 -11.87 -10.34 21.72
N ARG A 382 -12.35 -9.10 21.59
CA ARG A 382 -11.82 -7.90 22.25
C ARG A 382 -10.36 -7.56 21.91
N ILE A 383 -9.86 -8.07 20.80
CA ILE A 383 -8.55 -7.66 20.26
C ILE A 383 -8.72 -6.29 19.59
N LYS A 384 -7.94 -5.31 20.04
CA LYS A 384 -7.92 -3.97 19.44
C LYS A 384 -6.81 -3.91 18.40
N THR A 385 -7.15 -3.53 17.19
CA THR A 385 -6.20 -3.39 16.08
C THR A 385 -6.56 -2.17 15.24
N LYS A 386 -5.74 -1.86 14.25
CA LYS A 386 -5.96 -0.73 13.34
C LYS A 386 -5.91 -1.20 11.89
N GLY A 387 -6.59 -0.49 11.03
CA GLY A 387 -6.60 -0.76 9.62
C GLY A 387 -7.17 0.42 8.83
N HIS A 388 -7.59 0.15 7.63
CA HIS A 388 -8.32 1.12 6.80
C HIS A 388 -9.40 0.43 5.99
N GLU A 389 -10.38 1.21 5.51
CA GLU A 389 -11.37 0.80 4.54
C GLU A 389 -11.33 1.69 3.30
N PHE A 390 -11.38 1.06 2.12
CA PHE A 390 -11.49 1.75 0.84
C PHE A 390 -12.25 0.87 -0.14
N HIS A 391 -13.55 1.14 -0.35
CA HIS A 391 -14.36 0.36 -1.30
C HIS A 391 -15.50 1.19 -1.89
N TYR A 392 -15.90 0.82 -3.11
CA TYR A 392 -17.04 1.38 -3.85
C TYR A 392 -18.24 0.42 -3.86
N SER A 393 -18.34 -0.45 -2.87
CA SER A 393 -19.37 -1.47 -2.78
C SER A 393 -20.05 -1.46 -1.42
N GLU A 394 -21.23 -2.02 -1.36
CA GLU A 394 -21.97 -2.21 -0.12
C GLU A 394 -22.77 -3.51 -0.14
N ILE A 395 -23.18 -3.99 1.05
CA ILE A 395 -24.07 -5.13 1.19
C ILE A 395 -25.46 -4.68 0.73
N SER A 396 -26.11 -5.47 -0.15
CA SER A 396 -27.46 -5.20 -0.64
C SER A 396 -28.46 -5.27 0.51
N THR A 397 -29.32 -4.26 0.63
CA THR A 397 -30.22 -4.03 1.78
C THR A 397 -31.25 -5.14 2.01
N ASP A 398 -31.59 -5.91 0.99
CA ASP A 398 -32.53 -7.02 1.09
C ASP A 398 -32.05 -8.15 2.02
N ASN A 399 -30.77 -8.15 2.40
CA ASN A 399 -30.15 -9.16 3.25
C ASN A 399 -29.80 -8.66 4.67
N GLU A 400 -30.02 -7.39 5.01
CA GLU A 400 -29.72 -6.83 6.34
C GLU A 400 -30.48 -7.50 7.51
N ASN A 401 -31.57 -8.21 7.22
CA ASN A 401 -32.42 -8.88 8.23
C ASN A 401 -31.99 -10.31 8.60
N LYS A 402 -30.95 -10.86 7.97
CA LYS A 402 -30.42 -12.15 8.39
C LYS A 402 -29.48 -11.99 9.59
N LYS A 403 -29.97 -12.32 10.78
CA LYS A 403 -29.29 -12.27 12.10
C LYS A 403 -28.05 -13.16 12.24
N ASP A 404 -27.49 -13.73 11.17
CA ASP A 404 -26.38 -14.67 11.23
C ASP A 404 -25.02 -13.96 11.19
N ASN A 405 -24.44 -13.76 12.37
CA ASN A 405 -22.99 -13.55 12.62
C ASN A 405 -22.29 -12.37 11.92
N THR A 406 -22.99 -11.27 11.71
CA THR A 406 -22.50 -10.07 11.07
C THR A 406 -22.13 -9.04 12.14
N HIS A 407 -21.01 -9.06 12.72
CA HIS A 407 -20.59 -7.98 13.64
C HIS A 407 -19.35 -8.39 14.47
N PHE A 408 -18.43 -9.10 13.80
CA PHE A 408 -17.20 -9.47 14.47
C PHE A 408 -16.30 -8.27 14.73
N TYR A 409 -16.41 -7.24 13.87
CA TYR A 409 -15.66 -5.99 14.02
C TYR A 409 -16.57 -4.87 14.51
N LYS A 410 -16.16 -4.20 15.58
CA LYS A 410 -16.63 -2.87 15.96
C LYS A 410 -15.61 -1.87 15.47
N ILE A 411 -16.04 -0.96 14.62
CA ILE A 411 -15.19 0.04 13.98
C ILE A 411 -15.45 1.40 14.59
N GLU A 412 -14.39 2.14 14.84
CA GLU A 412 -14.46 3.52 15.32
C GLU A 412 -13.45 4.39 14.57
N LYS A 413 -13.85 5.58 14.16
CA LYS A 413 -12.99 6.61 13.59
C LYS A 413 -12.65 7.67 14.60
N ASN A 414 -11.54 8.38 14.38
CA ASN A 414 -11.10 9.45 15.26
C ASN A 414 -12.10 10.64 15.35
N ASP A 415 -13.01 10.76 14.40
CA ASP A 415 -14.08 11.77 14.38
C ASP A 415 -15.38 11.33 15.10
N GLY A 416 -15.38 10.17 15.76
CA GLY A 416 -16.50 9.62 16.53
C GLY A 416 -17.50 8.79 15.72
N ARG A 417 -17.35 8.70 14.40
CA ARG A 417 -18.16 7.77 13.57
C ARG A 417 -17.85 6.34 13.93
N ASN A 418 -18.89 5.51 14.01
CA ASN A 418 -18.73 4.10 14.35
C ASN A 418 -19.74 3.24 13.58
N TRP A 419 -19.39 1.98 13.37
CA TRP A 419 -20.26 0.94 12.78
C TRP A 419 -19.77 -0.44 13.16
N THR A 420 -20.55 -1.44 12.82
CA THR A 420 -20.16 -2.83 12.97
C THR A 420 -20.14 -3.52 11.60
N CYS A 421 -19.22 -4.47 11.41
CA CYS A 421 -19.09 -5.26 10.20
C CYS A 421 -18.33 -6.57 10.49
N GLY A 422 -17.99 -7.30 9.42
CA GLY A 422 -17.22 -8.54 9.51
C GLY A 422 -18.07 -9.76 9.80
N TYR A 423 -17.85 -10.80 9.02
CA TYR A 423 -18.52 -12.10 9.11
C TYR A 423 -17.57 -13.11 9.75
N LYS A 424 -17.99 -13.68 10.89
CA LYS A 424 -17.30 -14.78 11.56
C LYS A 424 -18.24 -15.97 11.66
N LYS A 425 -17.92 -17.09 10.99
CA LYS A 425 -18.70 -18.32 11.02
C LYS A 425 -17.78 -19.51 10.89
N LYS A 426 -17.83 -20.46 11.84
CA LYS A 426 -16.90 -21.60 11.89
C LYS A 426 -15.45 -21.12 11.77
N SER A 427 -14.72 -21.61 10.75
CA SER A 427 -13.33 -21.28 10.41
C SER A 427 -13.18 -20.11 9.43
N LEU A 428 -14.24 -19.31 9.21
CA LEU A 428 -14.23 -18.14 8.32
C LEU A 428 -14.23 -16.84 9.11
N LEU A 429 -13.40 -15.90 8.71
CA LEU A 429 -13.45 -14.49 9.07
C LEU A 429 -13.24 -13.62 7.83
N ALA A 430 -14.19 -12.76 7.49
CA ALA A 430 -14.08 -11.89 6.35
C ALA A 430 -14.81 -10.56 6.56
N GLY A 431 -14.32 -9.48 5.93
CA GLY A 431 -14.92 -8.15 6.03
C GLY A 431 -14.22 -7.14 5.11
N TYR A 432 -14.72 -5.90 5.11
CA TYR A 432 -14.12 -4.82 4.33
C TYR A 432 -12.78 -4.31 4.88
N PRO A 433 -12.52 -4.28 6.20
CA PRO A 433 -11.27 -3.78 6.74
C PRO A 433 -10.04 -4.50 6.18
N HIS A 434 -9.02 -3.70 5.82
CA HIS A 434 -7.67 -4.16 5.59
C HIS A 434 -6.87 -3.98 6.88
N ILE A 435 -6.29 -5.05 7.39
CA ILE A 435 -5.65 -5.07 8.70
C ILE A 435 -4.16 -5.38 8.56
N SER A 436 -3.32 -4.50 9.10
CA SER A 436 -1.92 -4.86 9.27
C SER A 436 -1.73 -5.71 10.53
N PHE A 437 -1.09 -6.86 10.41
CA PHE A 437 -0.85 -7.77 11.54
C PHE A 437 0.12 -7.17 12.57
N TYR A 438 0.99 -6.26 12.13
CA TYR A 438 1.88 -5.52 13.02
C TYR A 438 1.16 -4.45 13.86
N SER A 439 -0.07 -4.07 13.53
CA SER A 439 -0.84 -3.15 14.38
C SER A 439 -1.29 -3.82 15.68
N ASN A 440 -1.48 -5.14 15.67
CA ASN A 440 -1.59 -5.98 16.86
C ASN A 440 -1.30 -7.45 16.53
N ILE A 441 -0.20 -7.96 17.04
CA ILE A 441 0.26 -9.35 16.82
C ILE A 441 -0.74 -10.39 17.34
N GLU A 442 -1.56 -10.07 18.34
CA GLU A 442 -2.59 -11.00 18.85
C GLU A 442 -3.68 -11.28 17.81
N PHE A 443 -3.94 -10.33 16.89
CA PHE A 443 -4.85 -10.59 15.76
C PHE A 443 -4.28 -11.63 14.79
N PHE A 444 -2.99 -11.54 14.49
CA PHE A 444 -2.30 -12.55 13.68
C PHE A 444 -2.34 -13.94 14.32
N LYS A 445 -2.03 -14.02 15.63
CA LYS A 445 -2.13 -15.28 16.37
C LYS A 445 -3.55 -15.83 16.37
N TYR A 446 -4.55 -14.98 16.54
CA TYR A 446 -5.96 -15.36 16.49
C TYR A 446 -6.33 -16.05 15.16
N LEU A 447 -5.89 -15.51 14.02
CA LEU A 447 -6.12 -16.11 12.71
C LEU A 447 -5.54 -17.53 12.59
N LEU A 448 -4.42 -17.79 13.22
CA LEU A 448 -3.73 -19.08 13.11
C LEU A 448 -4.14 -20.11 14.17
N GLU A 449 -4.57 -19.66 15.34
CA GLU A 449 -4.79 -20.54 16.49
C GLU A 449 -6.29 -20.74 16.80
N LYS A 450 -7.10 -19.68 16.65
CA LYS A 450 -8.48 -19.66 17.16
C LYS A 450 -9.55 -19.48 16.09
N LEU A 451 -9.20 -19.02 14.88
CA LEU A 451 -10.13 -18.92 13.77
C LEU A 451 -10.51 -20.30 13.29
#